data_b3c6a349dcc4613503d92f0ab1cf4dd8
#
_entry.id   b3c6a349dcc4613503d92f0ab1cf4dd8
#
_cell.length_a   1.000
_cell.length_b   1.000
_cell.length_c   1.000
_cell.angle_alpha   90.00
_cell.angle_beta   90.00
_cell.angle_gamma   90.00
#
_symmetry.space_group_name_H-M   'P 1'
#
loop_
_entity.id
_entity.type
_entity.pdbx_description
1 polymer ?
#
loop_
_entity_poly.entity_id
_entity_poly.type
_entity_poly.pdbx_seq_one_letter_code
_entity_poly.pdbx_strand_id
1 'polypeptide(L)'
;MYQNVYFDNKKQLFHIWDDENGYYTLPYKKYAYVKDRAGTHISLYGDKLRKVYRFEPDMPNLFESDVPPETRILVDQYTDSEEMSTGHRIMTIDIEVEVTDGFPYPEDANDKVTAIAIHNSEEDEYYCLVLDDKKKLTLQSKDNVIIESFDNEFDLLQRFYLKY
;
A
#
# COMPACT_ATOMS: atom_id res chain seq x y z
N MET A 1 -0.39 8.03 -16.88
CA MET A 1 -1.11 7.13 -15.96
C MET A 1 -0.60 7.32 -14.53
N TYR A 2 -1.41 7.06 -13.48
CA TYR A 2 -0.94 7.25 -12.10
C TYR A 2 0.21 6.29 -11.75
N GLN A 3 1.13 6.77 -10.91
CA GLN A 3 2.25 6.00 -10.36
C GLN A 3 2.04 5.68 -8.87
N ASN A 4 1.42 6.62 -8.14
CA ASN A 4 1.08 6.42 -6.74
C ASN A 4 -0.11 7.30 -6.35
N VAL A 5 -0.84 6.88 -5.33
CA VAL A 5 -1.95 7.63 -4.73
C VAL A 5 -1.92 7.45 -3.22
N TYR A 6 -2.10 8.55 -2.50
CA TYR A 6 -2.22 8.57 -1.04
C TYR A 6 -3.36 9.49 -0.61
N PHE A 7 -4.19 9.03 0.31
CA PHE A 7 -5.29 9.82 0.86
C PHE A 7 -4.96 10.33 2.26
N ASP A 8 -4.77 11.65 2.38
CA ASP A 8 -4.68 12.32 3.69
C ASP A 8 -6.09 12.50 4.26
N ASN A 9 -6.50 11.55 5.11
CA ASN A 9 -7.83 11.56 5.72
C ASN A 9 -8.05 12.79 6.64
N LYS A 10 -7.00 13.36 7.24
CA LYS A 10 -7.14 14.54 8.11
C LYS A 10 -7.45 15.80 7.30
N LYS A 11 -6.81 15.94 6.16
CA LYS A 11 -7.00 17.09 5.26
C LYS A 11 -8.08 16.87 4.21
N GLN A 12 -8.62 15.63 4.10
CA GLN A 12 -9.53 15.22 3.02
C GLN A 12 -8.94 15.55 1.64
N LEU A 13 -7.68 15.17 1.44
CA LEU A 13 -6.89 15.52 0.27
C LEU A 13 -6.21 14.29 -0.30
N PHE A 14 -6.30 14.08 -1.60
CA PHE A 14 -5.49 13.12 -2.32
C PHE A 14 -4.16 13.72 -2.75
N HIS A 15 -3.12 12.96 -2.61
CA HIS A 15 -1.81 13.15 -3.21
C HIS A 15 -1.68 12.13 -4.34
N ILE A 16 -1.46 12.60 -5.55
CA ILE A 16 -1.37 11.76 -6.75
C ILE A 16 -0.04 12.04 -7.43
N TRP A 17 0.66 10.98 -7.77
CA TRP A 17 1.84 11.00 -8.62
C TRP A 17 1.46 10.36 -9.95
N ASP A 18 1.64 11.10 -11.03
CA ASP A 18 1.24 10.76 -12.38
C ASP A 18 2.43 10.98 -13.34
N ASP A 19 2.60 10.11 -14.32
CA ASP A 19 3.74 10.17 -15.25
C ASP A 19 3.66 11.34 -16.24
N GLU A 20 2.45 11.87 -16.52
CA GLU A 20 2.25 13.03 -17.38
C GLU A 20 2.27 14.34 -16.61
N ASN A 21 1.58 14.36 -15.46
CA ASN A 21 1.30 15.60 -14.70
C ASN A 21 2.24 15.77 -13.49
N GLY A 22 3.07 14.78 -13.19
CA GLY A 22 3.92 14.76 -12.01
C GLY A 22 3.10 14.66 -10.71
N TYR A 23 3.54 15.33 -9.66
CA TYR A 23 2.84 15.36 -8.38
C TYR A 23 1.80 16.48 -8.35
N TYR A 24 0.57 16.12 -7.95
CA TYR A 24 -0.51 17.08 -7.70
C TYR A 24 -1.44 16.62 -6.58
N THR A 25 -2.33 17.51 -6.14
CA THR A 25 -3.29 17.21 -5.09
C THR A 25 -4.72 17.51 -5.53
N LEU A 26 -5.67 16.70 -5.06
CA LEU A 26 -7.10 16.90 -5.30
C LEU A 26 -7.89 16.84 -4.00
N PRO A 27 -8.79 17.78 -3.73
CA PRO A 27 -9.70 17.70 -2.61
C PRO A 27 -10.70 16.55 -2.83
N TYR A 28 -10.95 15.79 -1.75
CA TYR A 28 -11.89 14.68 -1.80
C TYR A 28 -13.18 15.00 -1.06
N LYS A 29 -14.26 14.65 -1.70
CA LYS A 29 -15.58 14.67 -1.10
C LYS A 29 -16.24 13.32 -1.32
N LYS A 30 -16.36 12.55 -0.24
CA LYS A 30 -16.99 11.23 -0.28
C LYS A 30 -18.39 11.32 -0.86
N TYR A 31 -18.74 10.36 -1.71
CA TYR A 31 -20.06 10.24 -2.30
C TYR A 31 -20.51 8.79 -2.41
N ALA A 32 -21.80 8.61 -2.61
CA ALA A 32 -22.44 7.33 -2.89
C ALA A 32 -23.59 7.56 -3.89
N TYR A 33 -24.30 6.51 -4.22
CA TYR A 33 -25.47 6.60 -5.12
C TYR A 33 -26.72 6.08 -4.42
N VAL A 34 -27.86 6.66 -4.76
CA VAL A 34 -29.20 6.20 -4.32
C VAL A 34 -30.10 6.00 -5.52
N LYS A 35 -31.07 5.07 -5.41
CA LYS A 35 -32.09 4.91 -6.45
C LYS A 35 -32.92 6.18 -6.60
N ASP A 36 -33.01 6.67 -7.82
CA ASP A 36 -33.79 7.86 -8.16
C ASP A 36 -34.24 7.77 -9.62
N ARG A 37 -35.55 7.86 -9.86
CA ARG A 37 -36.12 7.79 -11.22
C ARG A 37 -35.59 8.85 -12.16
N ALA A 38 -35.19 10.01 -11.63
CA ALA A 38 -34.60 11.13 -12.36
C ALA A 38 -33.06 11.05 -12.37
N GLY A 39 -32.47 10.00 -11.81
CA GLY A 39 -31.01 9.83 -11.76
C GLY A 39 -30.39 9.69 -13.15
N THR A 40 -29.15 10.17 -13.26
CA THR A 40 -28.36 10.17 -14.51
C THR A 40 -27.36 9.02 -14.60
N HIS A 41 -27.12 8.31 -13.51
CA HIS A 41 -26.27 7.13 -13.45
C HIS A 41 -27.11 5.85 -13.52
N ILE A 42 -26.50 4.75 -13.91
CA ILE A 42 -27.19 3.46 -14.07
C ILE A 42 -26.39 2.40 -13.30
N SER A 43 -27.07 1.61 -12.46
CA SER A 43 -26.45 0.45 -11.82
C SER A 43 -26.25 -0.71 -12.80
N LEU A 44 -25.47 -1.72 -12.40
CA LEU A 44 -25.29 -2.96 -13.17
C LEU A 44 -26.63 -3.69 -13.44
N TYR A 45 -27.66 -3.41 -12.65
CA TYR A 45 -29.01 -4.01 -12.80
C TYR A 45 -29.99 -3.12 -13.56
N GLY A 46 -29.53 -1.99 -14.11
CA GLY A 46 -30.34 -1.06 -14.88
C GLY A 46 -31.15 -0.06 -14.05
N ASP A 47 -30.95 -0.01 -12.74
CA ASP A 47 -31.61 0.99 -11.89
C ASP A 47 -31.02 2.39 -12.13
N LYS A 48 -31.89 3.40 -12.25
CA LYS A 48 -31.46 4.80 -12.29
C LYS A 48 -31.00 5.25 -10.92
N LEU A 49 -29.84 5.90 -10.88
CA LEU A 49 -29.16 6.33 -9.66
C LEU A 49 -28.84 7.82 -9.69
N ARG A 50 -28.88 8.44 -8.52
CA ARG A 50 -28.45 9.82 -8.29
C ARG A 50 -27.26 9.84 -7.32
N LYS A 51 -26.22 10.59 -7.67
CA LYS A 51 -25.03 10.83 -6.82
C LYS A 51 -25.41 11.69 -5.61
N VAL A 52 -24.98 11.26 -4.41
CA VAL A 52 -25.23 11.94 -3.13
C VAL A 52 -23.93 12.10 -2.36
N TYR A 53 -23.75 13.26 -1.71
CA TYR A 53 -22.57 13.62 -0.94
C TYR A 53 -22.80 13.64 0.58
N ARG A 54 -24.06 13.44 1.00
CA ARG A 54 -24.46 13.32 2.41
C ARG A 54 -25.34 12.09 2.53
N PHE A 55 -24.91 11.14 3.32
CA PHE A 55 -25.58 9.87 3.53
C PHE A 55 -25.10 9.24 4.84
N GLU A 56 -25.96 8.47 5.47
CA GLU A 56 -25.61 7.63 6.61
C GLU A 56 -25.26 6.22 6.12
N PRO A 57 -24.33 5.49 6.80
CA PRO A 57 -23.89 4.17 6.35
C PRO A 57 -25.00 3.11 6.25
N ASP A 58 -26.06 3.25 7.07
CA ASP A 58 -27.23 2.37 7.16
C ASP A 58 -28.40 2.81 6.27
N MET A 59 -28.23 3.84 5.47
CA MET A 59 -29.27 4.35 4.58
C MET A 59 -29.69 3.26 3.57
N PRO A 60 -31.00 2.94 3.42
CA PRO A 60 -31.45 1.89 2.53
C PRO A 60 -31.21 2.28 1.06
N ASN A 61 -30.95 1.27 0.21
CA ASN A 61 -30.67 1.45 -1.21
C ASN A 61 -29.49 2.37 -1.54
N LEU A 62 -28.49 2.33 -0.66
CA LEU A 62 -27.22 3.00 -0.88
C LEU A 62 -26.32 2.09 -1.70
N PHE A 63 -25.68 2.63 -2.73
CA PHE A 63 -24.74 1.92 -3.61
C PHE A 63 -23.37 2.56 -3.52
N GLU A 64 -22.33 1.72 -3.50
CA GLU A 64 -20.93 2.13 -3.55
C GLU A 64 -20.50 3.07 -2.40
N SER A 65 -21.15 3.00 -1.25
CA SER A 65 -20.80 3.80 -0.06
C SER A 65 -19.53 3.30 0.64
N ASP A 66 -19.14 2.06 0.37
CA ASP A 66 -18.05 1.29 0.95
C ASP A 66 -16.79 1.26 0.08
N VAL A 67 -16.83 1.87 -1.12
CA VAL A 67 -15.65 1.93 -2.00
C VAL A 67 -14.55 2.76 -1.32
N PRO A 68 -13.32 2.20 -1.19
CA PRO A 68 -12.18 2.93 -0.63
C PRO A 68 -11.92 4.25 -1.37
N PRO A 69 -11.53 5.32 -0.68
CA PRO A 69 -11.26 6.62 -1.29
C PRO A 69 -10.26 6.54 -2.46
N GLU A 70 -9.17 5.79 -2.29
CA GLU A 70 -8.13 5.62 -3.31
C GLU A 70 -8.67 4.96 -4.58
N THR A 71 -9.46 3.90 -4.44
CA THR A 71 -10.13 3.27 -5.58
C THR A 71 -11.07 4.25 -6.28
N ARG A 72 -11.84 5.01 -5.49
CA ARG A 72 -12.80 5.98 -6.00
C ARG A 72 -12.12 7.06 -6.84
N ILE A 73 -11.05 7.68 -6.31
CA ILE A 73 -10.37 8.75 -7.03
C ILE A 73 -9.69 8.24 -8.31
N LEU A 74 -9.13 7.03 -8.28
CA LEU A 74 -8.53 6.45 -9.47
C LEU A 74 -9.56 6.18 -10.57
N VAL A 75 -10.74 5.67 -10.21
CA VAL A 75 -11.85 5.53 -11.17
C VAL A 75 -12.28 6.88 -11.69
N ASP A 76 -12.49 7.88 -10.83
CA ASP A 76 -12.95 9.22 -11.24
C ASP A 76 -11.96 9.95 -12.17
N GLN A 77 -10.65 9.70 -12.02
CA GLN A 77 -9.61 10.39 -12.79
C GLN A 77 -9.18 9.64 -14.07
N TYR A 78 -9.21 8.31 -14.05
CA TYR A 78 -8.59 7.48 -15.08
C TYR A 78 -9.56 6.52 -15.79
N THR A 79 -10.89 6.65 -15.56
CA THR A 79 -11.90 5.74 -16.15
C THR A 79 -11.91 5.77 -17.68
N ASP A 80 -11.53 6.89 -18.28
CA ASP A 80 -11.50 7.06 -19.73
C ASP A 80 -10.13 6.73 -20.35
N SER A 81 -9.15 6.33 -19.54
CA SER A 81 -7.83 5.92 -20.01
C SER A 81 -7.81 4.44 -20.35
N GLU A 82 -7.39 4.10 -21.56
CA GLU A 82 -7.10 2.74 -21.98
C GLU A 82 -5.64 2.36 -21.71
N GLU A 83 -4.84 3.29 -21.19
CA GLU A 83 -3.44 3.05 -20.86
C GLU A 83 -3.30 2.14 -19.65
N MET A 84 -2.44 1.14 -19.78
CA MET A 84 -2.06 0.31 -18.64
C MET A 84 -1.14 1.09 -17.71
N SER A 85 -1.39 1.00 -16.41
CA SER A 85 -0.46 1.49 -15.40
C SER A 85 0.79 0.60 -15.42
N THR A 86 1.93 1.16 -15.84
CA THR A 86 3.21 0.45 -15.96
C THR A 86 4.32 1.21 -15.26
N GLY A 87 5.45 0.57 -15.00
CA GLY A 87 6.61 1.22 -14.40
C GLY A 87 6.48 1.51 -12.91
N HIS A 88 5.54 0.86 -12.22
CA HIS A 88 5.47 0.94 -10.77
C HIS A 88 6.73 0.33 -10.14
N ARG A 89 7.36 1.08 -9.24
CA ARG A 89 8.44 0.59 -8.39
C ARG A 89 7.83 0.07 -7.09
N ILE A 90 7.88 -1.23 -6.91
CA ILE A 90 7.30 -1.89 -5.74
C ILE A 90 8.44 -2.44 -4.88
N MET A 91 8.48 -2.01 -3.63
CA MET A 91 9.34 -2.60 -2.62
C MET A 91 8.47 -3.39 -1.65
N THR A 92 8.71 -4.70 -1.57
CA THR A 92 8.05 -5.58 -0.60
C THR A 92 9.02 -5.83 0.53
N ILE A 93 8.58 -5.64 1.77
CA ILE A 93 9.39 -5.84 2.98
C ILE A 93 8.66 -6.82 3.88
N ASP A 94 9.39 -7.80 4.38
CA ASP A 94 8.94 -8.73 5.39
C ASP A 94 9.94 -8.76 6.54
N ILE A 95 9.45 -8.75 7.79
CA ILE A 95 10.28 -8.64 8.98
C ILE A 95 9.93 -9.78 9.93
N GLU A 96 10.95 -10.55 10.32
CA GLU A 96 10.86 -11.60 11.31
C GLU A 96 11.46 -11.14 12.64
N VAL A 97 10.79 -11.43 13.73
CA VAL A 97 11.25 -11.12 15.09
C VAL A 97 11.37 -12.38 15.94
N GLU A 98 12.26 -12.36 16.93
CA GLU A 98 12.32 -13.38 17.94
C GLU A 98 11.05 -13.36 18.79
N VAL A 99 10.49 -14.53 19.10
CA VAL A 99 9.32 -14.66 19.98
C VAL A 99 9.77 -15.23 21.31
N THR A 100 9.82 -14.41 22.33
CA THR A 100 10.24 -14.81 23.69
C THR A 100 9.06 -15.16 24.58
N ASP A 101 7.96 -14.40 24.51
CA ASP A 101 6.74 -14.64 25.30
C ASP A 101 5.50 -14.11 24.56
N GLY A 102 4.70 -15.01 24.01
CA GLY A 102 3.46 -14.67 23.32
C GLY A 102 3.66 -13.97 21.97
N PHE A 103 2.72 -13.13 21.58
CA PHE A 103 2.80 -12.36 20.34
C PHE A 103 3.61 -11.07 20.58
N PRO A 104 4.61 -10.75 19.75
CA PRO A 104 5.44 -9.58 19.95
C PRO A 104 4.61 -8.29 19.80
N TYR A 105 4.81 -7.34 20.72
CA TYR A 105 4.21 -6.02 20.69
C TYR A 105 5.25 -5.00 20.20
N PRO A 106 5.05 -4.39 19.01
CA PRO A 106 6.02 -3.47 18.43
C PRO A 106 6.35 -2.26 19.31
N GLU A 107 5.38 -1.79 20.12
CA GLU A 107 5.54 -0.66 21.03
C GLU A 107 6.55 -0.93 22.14
N ASP A 108 6.69 -2.18 22.56
CA ASP A 108 7.58 -2.58 23.65
C ASP A 108 9.02 -2.80 23.16
N ALA A 109 9.19 -3.14 21.87
CA ALA A 109 10.48 -3.43 21.22
C ALA A 109 11.37 -4.41 22.02
N ASN A 110 10.77 -5.40 22.68
CA ASN A 110 11.47 -6.35 23.54
C ASN A 110 12.07 -7.53 22.77
N ASP A 111 11.48 -7.84 21.63
CA ASP A 111 11.89 -8.97 20.79
C ASP A 111 12.79 -8.48 19.65
N LYS A 112 13.92 -9.17 19.45
CA LYS A 112 14.90 -8.79 18.43
C LYS A 112 14.38 -9.05 17.03
N VAL A 113 14.70 -8.16 16.10
CA VAL A 113 14.59 -8.44 14.68
C VAL A 113 15.61 -9.49 14.28
N THR A 114 15.14 -10.62 13.77
CA THR A 114 15.97 -11.76 13.39
C THR A 114 16.22 -11.86 11.91
N ALA A 115 15.31 -11.36 11.07
CA ALA A 115 15.54 -11.22 9.65
C ALA A 115 14.71 -10.07 9.05
N ILE A 116 15.22 -9.49 7.97
CA ILE A 116 14.49 -8.58 7.11
C ILE A 116 14.68 -9.06 5.67
N ALA A 117 13.59 -9.40 5.00
CA ALA A 117 13.57 -9.73 3.59
C ALA A 117 12.99 -8.57 2.78
N ILE A 118 13.64 -8.21 1.69
CA ILE A 118 13.26 -7.09 0.84
C ILE A 118 13.32 -7.54 -0.62
N HIS A 119 12.27 -7.27 -1.37
CA HIS A 119 12.25 -7.40 -2.82
C HIS A 119 12.08 -6.04 -3.45
N ASN A 120 12.96 -5.70 -4.40
CA ASN A 120 12.89 -4.51 -5.24
C ASN A 120 12.48 -4.94 -6.67
N SER A 121 11.28 -4.55 -7.08
CA SER A 121 10.74 -4.93 -8.40
C SER A 121 11.45 -4.27 -9.58
N GLU A 122 12.16 -3.16 -9.37
CA GLU A 122 12.88 -2.47 -10.44
C GLU A 122 14.14 -3.22 -10.86
N GLU A 123 14.87 -3.77 -9.88
CA GLU A 123 16.11 -4.51 -10.08
C GLU A 123 15.88 -6.02 -10.12
N ASP A 124 14.67 -6.47 -9.76
CA ASP A 124 14.31 -7.87 -9.51
C ASP A 124 15.30 -8.55 -8.54
N GLU A 125 15.72 -7.80 -7.52
CA GLU A 125 16.68 -8.27 -6.51
C GLU A 125 15.97 -8.53 -5.17
N TYR A 126 16.41 -9.60 -4.52
CA TYR A 126 16.01 -9.97 -3.17
C TYR A 126 17.18 -9.77 -2.21
N TYR A 127 16.95 -9.00 -1.15
CA TYR A 127 17.89 -8.85 -0.05
C TYR A 127 17.34 -9.54 1.19
N CYS A 128 18.15 -10.34 1.84
CA CYS A 128 17.83 -10.98 3.10
C CYS A 128 18.93 -10.64 4.12
N LEU A 129 18.59 -9.82 5.11
CA LEU A 129 19.45 -9.48 6.23
C LEU A 129 19.12 -10.40 7.39
N VAL A 130 20.07 -11.13 7.94
CA VAL A 130 19.83 -12.19 8.92
C VAL A 130 20.71 -11.99 10.16
N LEU A 131 20.10 -12.03 11.34
CA LEU A 131 20.80 -12.05 12.61
C LEU A 131 21.34 -13.46 12.87
N ASP A 132 22.66 -13.62 12.91
CA ASP A 132 23.34 -14.87 13.23
C ASP A 132 24.33 -14.66 14.37
N ASP A 133 23.84 -14.23 15.52
CA ASP A 133 24.59 -13.97 16.74
C ASP A 133 25.37 -15.23 17.25
N LYS A 134 24.94 -16.43 16.84
CA LYS A 134 25.53 -17.72 17.19
C LYS A 134 26.45 -18.28 16.11
N LYS A 135 26.63 -17.59 14.97
CA LYS A 135 27.45 -18.01 13.82
C LYS A 135 27.20 -19.46 13.37
N LYS A 136 25.93 -19.81 13.26
CA LYS A 136 25.48 -21.17 12.92
C LYS A 136 25.06 -21.32 11.47
N LEU A 137 24.80 -20.22 10.78
CA LEU A 137 24.25 -20.25 9.43
C LEU A 137 25.37 -20.36 8.40
N THR A 138 25.17 -21.24 7.43
CA THR A 138 25.94 -21.25 6.19
C THR A 138 25.06 -20.66 5.09
N LEU A 139 25.26 -19.38 4.82
CA LEU A 139 24.43 -18.63 3.88
C LEU A 139 25.09 -18.64 2.51
N GLN A 140 24.27 -18.79 1.47
CA GLN A 140 24.73 -18.73 0.08
C GLN A 140 23.78 -17.82 -0.70
N SER A 141 24.33 -16.73 -1.20
CA SER A 141 23.64 -15.90 -2.21
C SER A 141 23.53 -16.66 -3.53
N LYS A 142 22.47 -16.39 -4.27
CA LYS A 142 22.23 -16.88 -5.63
C LYS A 142 21.94 -15.67 -6.51
N ASP A 143 22.09 -15.82 -7.79
CA ASP A 143 21.89 -14.80 -8.85
C ASP A 143 21.29 -13.44 -8.38
N ASN A 144 19.97 -13.39 -8.19
CA ASN A 144 19.26 -12.20 -7.73
C ASN A 144 18.90 -12.20 -6.22
N VAL A 145 19.49 -13.12 -5.43
CA VAL A 145 19.25 -13.20 -3.98
C VAL A 145 20.56 -12.93 -3.24
N ILE A 146 20.61 -11.81 -2.53
CA ILE A 146 21.74 -11.39 -1.70
C ILE A 146 21.39 -11.64 -0.24
N ILE A 147 22.23 -12.40 0.46
CA ILE A 147 22.05 -12.70 1.87
C ILE A 147 23.25 -12.17 2.65
N GLU A 148 23.00 -11.32 3.62
CA GLU A 148 23.99 -10.76 4.54
C GLU A 148 23.66 -11.20 5.97
N SER A 149 24.66 -11.64 6.74
CA SER A 149 24.50 -12.01 8.15
C SER A 149 25.20 -11.03 9.06
N PHE A 150 24.63 -10.85 10.26
CA PHE A 150 25.09 -9.90 11.26
C PHE A 150 25.22 -10.57 12.63
N ASP A 151 26.26 -10.23 13.37
CA ASP A 151 26.51 -10.78 14.71
C ASP A 151 25.62 -10.14 15.79
N ASN A 152 24.97 -9.00 15.48
CA ASN A 152 24.08 -8.30 16.39
C ASN A 152 23.00 -7.55 15.61
N GLU A 153 21.89 -7.26 16.29
CA GLU A 153 20.73 -6.59 15.73
C GLU A 153 21.02 -5.15 15.28
N PHE A 154 21.86 -4.42 16.00
CA PHE A 154 22.17 -3.03 15.67
C PHE A 154 22.79 -2.91 14.28
N ASP A 155 23.76 -3.76 13.95
CA ASP A 155 24.42 -3.76 12.65
C ASP A 155 23.44 -4.16 11.52
N LEU A 156 22.54 -5.11 11.79
CA LEU A 156 21.48 -5.51 10.87
C LEU A 156 20.56 -4.32 10.55
N LEU A 157 20.05 -3.65 11.59
CA LEU A 157 19.16 -2.50 11.43
C LEU A 157 19.87 -1.31 10.80
N GLN A 158 21.15 -1.07 11.15
CA GLN A 158 21.94 -0.03 10.52
C GLN A 158 22.14 -0.31 9.02
N ARG A 159 22.41 -1.55 8.64
CA ARG A 159 22.53 -1.94 7.24
C ARG A 159 21.23 -1.72 6.45
N PHE A 160 20.10 -2.09 7.04
CA PHE A 160 18.78 -1.82 6.47
C PHE A 160 18.57 -0.32 6.25
N TYR A 161 18.77 0.50 7.27
CA TYR A 161 18.57 1.95 7.20
C TYR A 161 19.48 2.66 6.20
N LEU A 162 20.73 2.21 6.03
CA LEU A 162 21.69 2.81 5.09
C LEU A 162 21.44 2.42 3.63
N LYS A 163 20.71 1.33 3.40
CA LYS A 163 20.42 0.85 2.04
C LYS A 163 19.12 1.45 1.50
N TYR A 164 18.15 1.71 2.36
CA TYR A 164 16.78 2.12 2.04
C TYR A 164 16.34 3.36 2.82
#